data_9b106f532be1229b2cc4c976b6852415
#
_entry.id   9b106f532be1229b2cc4c976b6852415
#
_cell.length_a   1.000
_cell.length_b   1.000
_cell.length_c   1.000
_cell.angle_alpha   90.00
_cell.angle_beta   90.00
_cell.angle_gamma   90.00
#
_symmetry.space_group_name_H-M   'P 1'
#
loop_
_entity.id
_entity.type
_entity.pdbx_description
1 polymer ?
#
loop_
_entity_poly.entity_id
_entity_poly.type
_entity_poly.pdbx_seq_one_letter_code
_entity_poly.pdbx_strand_id
1 'polypeptide(L)'
;VLDQRMLAVFFARDEEVRSRFLLGHARDEWQEASLVVNWFVPLTPAEADELGLKLFALVDELRHRTPPPDAEQTLVSLSILPVLENP
;
A
#
# COMPACT_ATOMS: atom_id res chain seq x y z
N VAL A 1 -4.18 4.00 -16.78
CA VAL A 1 -4.17 2.53 -16.70
C VAL A 1 -2.74 2.03 -16.76
N LEU A 2 -2.31 1.31 -15.75
CA LEU A 2 -0.98 0.70 -15.72
C LEU A 2 -0.99 -0.56 -16.57
N ASP A 3 0.04 -0.76 -17.38
CA ASP A 3 0.16 -2.02 -18.08
C ASP A 3 0.68 -3.12 -17.15
N GLN A 4 0.57 -4.37 -17.58
CA GLN A 4 0.94 -5.52 -16.75
C GLN A 4 2.42 -5.54 -16.37
N ARG A 5 3.29 -4.99 -17.20
CA ARG A 5 4.73 -4.96 -16.92
C ARG A 5 5.04 -4.02 -15.77
N MET A 6 4.39 -2.86 -15.73
CA MET A 6 4.55 -1.90 -14.65
C MET A 6 4.01 -2.46 -13.33
N LEU A 7 2.85 -3.14 -13.39
CA LEU A 7 2.29 -3.80 -12.21
C LEU A 7 3.24 -4.86 -11.65
N ALA A 8 3.85 -5.67 -12.51
CA ALA A 8 4.79 -6.70 -12.08
C ALA A 8 6.02 -6.10 -11.37
N VAL A 9 6.56 -5.00 -11.87
CA VAL A 9 7.69 -4.31 -11.25
C VAL A 9 7.32 -3.78 -9.87
N PHE A 10 6.16 -3.14 -9.73
CA PHE A 10 5.69 -2.65 -8.45
C PHE A 10 5.50 -3.77 -7.43
N PHE A 11 4.87 -4.87 -7.83
CA PHE A 11 4.64 -6.01 -6.94
C PHE A 11 5.95 -6.65 -6.48
N ALA A 12 6.94 -6.78 -7.36
CA ALA A 12 8.23 -7.33 -6.99
C ALA A 12 8.93 -6.48 -5.91
N ARG A 13 8.88 -5.16 -6.06
CA ARG A 13 9.44 -4.24 -5.08
C ARG A 13 8.67 -4.28 -3.76
N ASP A 14 7.35 -4.32 -3.80
CA ASP A 14 6.49 -4.44 -2.62
C ASP A 14 6.82 -5.69 -1.83
N GLU A 15 6.96 -6.83 -2.51
CA GLU A 15 7.34 -8.09 -1.89
C GLU A 15 8.70 -8.01 -1.21
N GLU A 16 9.67 -7.38 -1.83
CA GLU A 16 10.99 -7.21 -1.25
C GLU A 16 10.94 -6.40 0.05
N VAL A 17 10.22 -5.28 0.05
CA VAL A 17 10.09 -4.44 1.25
C VAL A 17 9.35 -5.17 2.36
N ARG A 18 8.24 -5.84 2.04
CA ARG A 18 7.47 -6.62 3.01
C ARG A 18 8.29 -7.75 3.60
N SER A 19 9.04 -8.46 2.77
CA SER A 19 9.89 -9.56 3.22
C SER A 19 10.95 -9.08 4.20
N ARG A 20 11.57 -7.95 3.94
CA ARG A 20 12.57 -7.39 4.84
C ARG A 20 11.96 -7.04 6.20
N PHE A 21 10.78 -6.44 6.21
CA PHE A 21 10.08 -6.12 7.45
C PHE A 21 9.71 -7.39 8.22
N LEU A 22 9.14 -8.39 7.55
CA LEU A 22 8.73 -9.65 8.17
C LEU A 22 9.91 -10.46 8.70
N LEU A 23 11.11 -10.28 8.14
CA LEU A 23 12.34 -10.92 8.62
C LEU A 23 13.01 -10.15 9.76
N GLY A 24 12.37 -9.09 10.26
CA GLY A 24 12.87 -8.35 11.41
C GLY A 24 13.96 -7.35 11.12
N HIS A 25 14.08 -6.90 9.86
CA HIS A 25 15.07 -5.91 9.47
C HIS A 25 14.67 -4.46 9.75
N ALA A 26 13.48 -4.23 10.31
CA ALA A 26 13.02 -2.90 10.67
C ALA A 26 13.61 -2.48 12.02
N ARG A 27 13.95 -1.19 12.15
CA ARG A 27 14.35 -0.61 13.44
C ARG A 27 13.17 -0.58 14.40
N ASP A 28 13.45 -0.54 15.71
CA ASP A 28 12.43 -0.65 16.76
C ASP A 28 11.27 0.33 16.58
N GLU A 29 11.57 1.58 16.29
CA GLU A 29 10.55 2.61 16.08
C GLU A 29 9.63 2.28 14.91
N TRP A 30 10.14 1.62 13.86
CA TRP A 30 9.35 1.20 12.71
C TRP A 30 8.58 -0.08 12.95
N GLN A 31 9.00 -0.91 13.88
CA GLN A 31 8.23 -2.09 14.26
C GLN A 31 6.88 -1.71 14.85
N GLU A 32 6.82 -0.62 15.62
CA GLU A 32 5.57 -0.12 16.18
C GLU A 32 4.75 0.67 15.16
N ALA A 33 5.41 1.44 14.29
CA ALA A 33 4.75 2.31 13.33
C ALA A 33 4.28 1.56 12.07
N SER A 34 4.83 0.39 11.80
CA SER A 34 4.53 -0.37 10.58
C SER A 34 3.25 -1.17 10.69
N LEU A 35 2.61 -1.38 9.54
CA LEU A 35 1.32 -2.06 9.47
C LEU A 35 1.26 -2.92 8.21
N VAL A 36 0.93 -4.20 8.38
CA VAL A 36 0.61 -5.08 7.27
C VAL A 36 -0.74 -5.72 7.57
N VAL A 37 -1.78 -5.26 6.89
CA VAL A 37 -3.16 -5.68 7.14
C VAL A 37 -3.90 -5.91 5.85
N ASN A 38 -4.68 -6.99 5.80
CA ASN A 38 -5.63 -7.25 4.73
C ASN A 38 -7.00 -7.46 5.34
N TRP A 39 -8.01 -6.80 4.78
CA TRP A 39 -9.40 -7.00 5.17
C TRP A 39 -10.21 -7.46 3.96
N PHE A 40 -11.19 -8.30 4.21
CA PHE A 40 -12.21 -8.62 3.24
C PHE A 40 -13.47 -7.83 3.60
N VAL A 41 -13.86 -6.91 2.74
CA VAL A 41 -14.96 -5.98 2.98
C VAL A 41 -15.94 -6.05 1.81
N PRO A 42 -17.23 -6.24 2.06
CA PRO A 42 -18.21 -6.23 0.96
C PRO A 42 -18.45 -4.80 0.48
N LEU A 43 -18.09 -4.54 -0.77
CA LEU A 43 -18.22 -3.23 -1.40
C LEU A 43 -18.84 -3.36 -2.80
N THR A 44 -19.63 -2.38 -3.18
CA THR A 44 -20.01 -2.23 -4.59
C THR A 44 -18.83 -1.61 -5.36
N PRO A 45 -18.81 -1.71 -6.71
CA PRO A 45 -17.78 -1.03 -7.50
C PRO A 45 -17.73 0.48 -7.24
N ALA A 46 -18.87 1.12 -7.05
CA ALA A 46 -18.93 2.55 -6.76
C ALA A 46 -18.31 2.88 -5.40
N GLU A 47 -18.60 2.06 -4.39
CA GLU A 47 -18.00 2.23 -3.07
C GLU A 47 -16.49 1.99 -3.08
N ALA A 48 -16.03 0.98 -3.83
CA ALA A 48 -14.61 0.69 -3.98
C ALA A 48 -13.88 1.86 -4.64
N ASP A 49 -14.47 2.45 -5.69
CA ASP A 49 -13.92 3.61 -6.37
C ASP A 49 -13.82 4.81 -5.43
N GLU A 50 -14.87 5.09 -4.68
CA GLU A 50 -14.90 6.19 -3.71
C GLU A 50 -13.83 5.99 -2.61
N LEU A 51 -13.72 4.79 -2.08
CA LEU A 51 -12.71 4.46 -1.07
C LEU A 51 -11.29 4.67 -1.63
N GLY A 52 -11.06 4.20 -2.84
CA GLY A 52 -9.77 4.37 -3.51
C GLY A 52 -9.38 5.82 -3.68
N LEU A 53 -10.32 6.66 -4.10
CA LEU A 53 -10.09 8.10 -4.26
C LEU A 53 -9.75 8.77 -2.93
N LYS A 54 -10.43 8.42 -1.85
CA LYS A 54 -10.16 8.96 -0.51
C LYS A 54 -8.79 8.56 0.00
N LEU A 55 -8.43 7.29 -0.13
CA LEU A 55 -7.13 6.79 0.28
C LEU A 55 -6.01 7.40 -0.55
N PHE A 56 -6.20 7.50 -1.85
CA PHE A 56 -5.24 8.14 -2.74
C PHE A 56 -4.99 9.59 -2.33
N ALA A 57 -6.05 10.35 -2.05
CA ALA A 57 -5.94 11.76 -1.66
C ALA A 57 -5.12 11.93 -0.38
N LEU A 58 -5.33 11.05 0.61
CA LEU A 58 -4.58 11.10 1.86
C LEU A 58 -3.08 10.86 1.63
N VAL A 59 -2.74 9.87 0.85
CA VAL A 59 -1.33 9.55 0.55
C VAL A 59 -0.70 10.62 -0.33
N ASP A 60 -1.44 11.11 -1.32
CA ASP A 60 -0.96 12.12 -2.25
C ASP A 60 -0.58 13.42 -1.54
N GLU A 61 -1.37 13.83 -0.55
CA GLU A 61 -1.07 14.98 0.29
C GLU A 61 0.29 14.84 0.97
N LEU A 62 0.57 13.67 1.53
CA LEU A 62 1.86 13.38 2.16
C LEU A 62 3.01 13.33 1.17
N ARG A 63 2.77 12.85 -0.05
CA ARG A 63 3.80 12.77 -1.10
C ARG A 63 4.28 14.14 -1.56
N HIS A 64 3.42 15.14 -1.52
CA HIS A 64 3.71 16.46 -2.07
C HIS A 64 4.12 17.50 -1.02
N ARG A 65 4.08 17.16 0.25
CA ARG A 65 4.53 18.06 1.31
C ARG A 65 6.06 18.05 1.42
N THR A 66 6.60 19.07 2.07
CA THR A 66 8.01 19.05 2.47
C THR A 66 8.14 18.13 3.69
N PRO A 67 8.86 17.02 3.59
CA PRO A 67 8.93 16.07 4.71
C PRO A 67 9.78 16.62 5.87
N PRO A 68 9.48 16.19 7.11
CA PRO A 68 10.36 16.51 8.25
C PRO A 68 11.76 15.93 8.04
N PRO A 69 12.81 16.50 8.68
CA PRO A 69 14.19 16.02 8.49
C PRO A 69 14.44 14.57 8.86
N ASP A 70 13.65 14.03 9.78
CA ASP A 70 13.76 12.64 10.25
C ASP A 70 12.86 11.68 9.47
N ALA A 71 12.22 12.14 8.41
CA ALA A 71 11.37 11.28 7.58
C ALA A 71 12.21 10.28 6.78
N GLU A 72 11.71 9.06 6.69
CA GLU A 72 12.33 7.99 5.91
C GLU A 72 11.43 7.59 4.75
N GLN A 73 12.03 7.15 3.66
CA GLN A 73 11.28 6.62 2.53
C GLN A 73 10.48 5.41 2.98
N THR A 74 9.17 5.48 2.83
CA THR A 74 8.23 4.48 3.34
C THR A 74 7.39 3.94 2.21
N LEU A 75 7.23 2.63 2.14
CA LEU A 75 6.31 2.00 1.21
C LEU A 75 4.90 2.05 1.78
N VAL A 76 3.98 2.64 1.03
CA VAL A 76 2.54 2.57 1.31
C VAL A 76 1.88 1.92 0.10
N SER A 77 1.34 0.72 0.28
CA SER A 77 0.68 -0.03 -0.77
C SER A 77 -0.82 -0.03 -0.57
N LEU A 78 -1.55 0.25 -1.63
CA LEU A 78 -3.01 0.23 -1.62
C LEU A 78 -3.51 -0.75 -2.66
N SER A 79 -4.40 -1.65 -2.25
CA SER A 79 -5.04 -2.59 -3.15
C SER A 79 -6.52 -2.68 -2.80
N ILE A 80 -7.37 -2.42 -3.77
CA ILE A 80 -8.82 -2.61 -3.66
C ILE A 80 -9.23 -3.43 -4.87
N LEU A 81 -9.42 -4.72 -4.64
CA LEU A 81 -9.62 -5.69 -5.71
C LEU A 81 -10.80 -6.60 -5.38
N PRO A 82 -11.61 -6.97 -6.37
CA PRO A 82 -12.66 -7.95 -6.12
C PRO A 82 -12.05 -9.31 -5.85
N VAL A 83 -12.67 -10.05 -4.94
CA VAL A 83 -12.32 -11.46 -4.76
C VAL A 83 -13.07 -12.24 -5.83
N LEU A 84 -12.34 -12.77 -6.78
CA LEU A 84 -12.93 -13.54 -7.88
C LEU A 84 -13.00 -15.00 -7.45
N GLU A 85 -14.21 -15.50 -7.34
CA GLU A 85 -14.44 -16.90 -7.04
C GLU A 85 -14.44 -17.69 -8.34
N ASN A 86 -13.70 -18.82 -8.35
CA ASN A 86 -13.75 -19.73 -9.46
C ASN A 86 -15.06 -20.50 -9.42
N PRO A 87 -15.77 -20.58 -10.56
CA PRO A 87 -17.03 -21.35 -10.61
C PRO A 87 -16.80 -22.87 -10.39
#